data_8f681978e240c1dff9c95f721340e8cb
#
_entry.id   8f681978e240c1dff9c95f721340e8cb
#
_cell.length_a   1.000
_cell.length_b   1.000
_cell.length_c   1.000
_cell.angle_alpha   90.00
_cell.angle_beta   90.00
_cell.angle_gamma   90.00
#
_symmetry.space_group_name_H-M   'P 1'
#
loop_
_entity.id
_entity.type
_entity.pdbx_description
1 polymer ?
#
loop_
_entity_poly.entity_id
_entity_poly.type
_entity_poly.pdbx_seq_one_letter_code
_entity_poly.pdbx_strand_id
1 'polypeptide(L)'
;MESIQLRELHRNTAEYAGKEVTVRGWVRTNRNSNKFGFIELNDGSFFTPVQIVYEADKLANFDEIGKAKVSAALCVRGKLEFTPDAKQPFEIKAEEVLIEADTDADYPLQKKRHSVEFLREIAHLRPRSNLFSAVFRVRSIAAYAIHKFFQDQNFVYTHTPIITGSDAEGAGEMFQITTLDLDNIPRTEEGQIDYSQDFFGKHTGLTVSGQLEGEAYAMAFRNIYTFGPTFRAENSNTARHASEFWMIEPEIAFADLEDNMKLAEAMVKYIINYVLEHAPEEMEFFNKFVDKGLLERLHGIVSSDFGRVTYTEAVELLQKSGKEFQYPVEWGIDLQTEHERYLTEEIFKKPLFVTDYPKDIKAFYMRVNDDNKTVAACDLLVPGVGEIIGGSQREERLDVLINRMEELGLNAEDYSWYLDLRKYGGVKHAGYGLGFERMVMYLTGVSNIRDVIPFPRTPKSAEF
;
A
#
# COMPACT_ATOMS: atom_id res chain seq x y z
N MET A 1 14.00 -27.81 -22.70
CA MET A 1 12.52 -27.88 -22.74
C MET A 1 11.93 -26.64 -22.11
N GLU A 2 10.87 -26.12 -22.68
CA GLU A 2 10.14 -24.99 -22.12
C GLU A 2 9.42 -25.44 -20.84
N SER A 3 9.61 -24.71 -19.72
CA SER A 3 8.96 -25.05 -18.46
C SER A 3 7.61 -24.37 -18.36
N ILE A 4 6.63 -25.07 -17.79
CA ILE A 4 5.28 -24.57 -17.54
C ILE A 4 5.26 -23.91 -16.15
N GLN A 5 4.62 -22.75 -16.03
CA GLN A 5 4.43 -22.08 -14.74
C GLN A 5 3.43 -22.85 -13.86
N LEU A 6 3.66 -22.91 -12.56
CA LEU A 6 2.74 -23.56 -11.62
C LEU A 6 1.35 -22.92 -11.63
N ARG A 7 1.25 -21.61 -11.85
CA ARG A 7 -0.03 -20.90 -12.02
C ARG A 7 -0.88 -21.50 -13.13
N GLU A 8 -0.25 -21.85 -14.25
CA GLU A 8 -0.93 -22.47 -15.38
C GLU A 8 -1.47 -23.86 -15.00
N LEU A 9 -0.64 -24.68 -14.34
CA LEU A 9 -1.04 -26.00 -13.88
C LEU A 9 -2.19 -25.95 -12.86
N HIS A 10 -2.15 -25.01 -11.91
CA HIS A 10 -3.22 -24.85 -10.93
C HIS A 10 -4.54 -24.37 -11.54
N ARG A 11 -4.48 -23.49 -12.53
CA ARG A 11 -5.68 -22.94 -13.18
C ARG A 11 -6.32 -23.93 -14.17
N ASN A 12 -5.50 -24.70 -14.86
CA ASN A 12 -5.91 -25.56 -15.96
C ASN A 12 -5.54 -27.04 -15.72
N THR A 13 -5.59 -27.50 -14.46
CA THR A 13 -5.16 -28.85 -14.03
C THR A 13 -5.71 -29.96 -14.91
N ALA A 14 -7.01 -29.88 -15.30
CA ALA A 14 -7.67 -30.89 -16.13
C ALA A 14 -7.04 -31.04 -17.53
N GLU A 15 -6.48 -29.98 -18.08
CA GLU A 15 -5.82 -29.99 -19.39
C GLU A 15 -4.49 -30.74 -19.36
N TYR A 16 -3.83 -30.76 -18.21
CA TYR A 16 -2.50 -31.37 -18.00
C TYR A 16 -2.58 -32.77 -17.35
N ALA A 17 -3.75 -33.19 -16.90
CA ALA A 17 -3.92 -34.48 -16.25
C ALA A 17 -3.46 -35.65 -17.17
N GLY A 18 -2.55 -36.48 -16.65
CA GLY A 18 -1.98 -37.58 -17.39
C GLY A 18 -0.89 -37.21 -18.41
N LYS A 19 -0.59 -35.90 -18.61
CA LYS A 19 0.46 -35.45 -19.52
C LYS A 19 1.80 -35.31 -18.81
N GLU A 20 2.87 -35.40 -19.58
CA GLU A 20 4.21 -35.05 -19.15
C GLU A 20 4.35 -33.52 -19.11
N VAL A 21 4.89 -33.00 -18.02
CA VAL A 21 5.14 -31.58 -17.79
C VAL A 21 6.57 -31.36 -17.30
N THR A 22 7.13 -30.20 -17.62
CA THR A 22 8.41 -29.75 -17.04
C THR A 22 8.15 -28.48 -16.23
N VAL A 23 8.55 -28.49 -14.97
CA VAL A 23 8.45 -27.35 -14.05
C VAL A 23 9.81 -27.01 -13.46
N ARG A 24 10.03 -25.74 -13.16
CA ARG A 24 11.20 -25.25 -12.43
C ARG A 24 10.75 -24.50 -11.20
N GLY A 25 11.52 -24.55 -10.14
CA GLY A 25 11.17 -23.82 -8.93
C GLY A 25 12.12 -24.10 -7.77
N TRP A 26 11.77 -23.54 -6.64
CA TRP A 26 12.54 -23.66 -5.40
C TRP A 26 11.88 -24.61 -4.42
N VAL A 27 12.69 -25.44 -3.78
CA VAL A 27 12.26 -26.37 -2.73
C VAL A 27 11.71 -25.58 -1.52
N ARG A 28 10.46 -25.84 -1.15
CA ARG A 28 9.85 -25.34 0.09
C ARG A 28 10.00 -26.36 1.22
N THR A 29 9.76 -27.61 0.92
CA THR A 29 10.01 -28.75 1.82
C THR A 29 10.50 -29.94 1.01
N ASN A 30 11.36 -30.76 1.62
CA ASN A 30 11.78 -32.06 1.09
C ASN A 30 11.70 -33.09 2.20
N ARG A 31 11.04 -34.20 1.94
CA ARG A 31 10.89 -35.34 2.87
C ARG A 31 11.05 -36.62 2.08
N ASN A 32 11.93 -37.50 2.51
CA ASN A 32 12.14 -38.78 1.86
C ASN A 32 12.09 -39.95 2.84
N SER A 33 11.85 -41.13 2.30
CA SER A 33 12.03 -42.44 2.89
C SER A 33 12.98 -43.24 2.01
N ASN A 34 13.24 -44.50 2.33
CA ASN A 34 14.13 -45.36 1.53
C ASN A 34 13.60 -45.67 0.12
N LYS A 35 12.32 -45.42 -0.17
CA LYS A 35 11.69 -45.83 -1.42
C LYS A 35 11.13 -44.67 -2.24
N PHE A 36 10.66 -43.62 -1.59
CA PHE A 36 10.07 -42.45 -2.24
C PHE A 36 10.20 -41.21 -1.39
N GLY A 37 10.15 -40.07 -2.03
CA GLY A 37 10.15 -38.78 -1.36
C GLY A 37 9.14 -37.80 -1.94
N PHE A 38 8.96 -36.72 -1.20
CA PHE A 38 8.00 -35.64 -1.52
C PHE A 38 8.69 -34.29 -1.40
N ILE A 39 8.62 -33.51 -2.47
CA ILE A 39 9.07 -32.11 -2.49
C ILE A 39 7.87 -31.20 -2.70
N GLU A 40 7.72 -30.19 -1.87
CA GLU A 40 6.90 -29.03 -2.21
C GLU A 40 7.76 -28.05 -3.00
N LEU A 41 7.44 -27.87 -4.28
CA LEU A 41 8.14 -26.99 -5.21
C LEU A 41 7.28 -25.75 -5.49
N ASN A 42 7.90 -24.57 -5.48
CA ASN A 42 7.23 -23.31 -5.82
C ASN A 42 8.10 -22.51 -6.79
N ASP A 43 7.50 -22.07 -7.90
CA ASP A 43 8.17 -21.29 -8.94
C ASP A 43 7.97 -19.77 -8.80
N GLY A 44 7.24 -19.36 -7.77
CA GLY A 44 6.88 -17.95 -7.57
C GLY A 44 5.70 -17.45 -8.42
N SER A 45 5.19 -18.21 -9.39
CA SER A 45 4.05 -17.79 -10.23
C SER A 45 2.68 -17.95 -9.54
N PHE A 46 2.59 -18.83 -8.54
CA PHE A 46 1.38 -19.09 -7.77
C PHE A 46 1.68 -19.20 -6.27
N PHE A 47 0.71 -18.92 -5.41
CA PHE A 47 0.92 -18.96 -3.96
C PHE A 47 1.09 -20.38 -3.45
N THR A 48 0.24 -21.31 -3.90
CA THR A 48 0.28 -22.72 -3.49
C THR A 48 1.38 -23.47 -4.24
N PRO A 49 2.29 -24.18 -3.53
CA PRO A 49 3.29 -25.02 -4.15
C PRO A 49 2.66 -26.24 -4.81
N VAL A 50 3.43 -26.91 -5.69
CA VAL A 50 3.09 -28.24 -6.21
C VAL A 50 3.84 -29.33 -5.46
N GLN A 51 3.19 -30.47 -5.24
CA GLN A 51 3.85 -31.66 -4.71
C GLN A 51 4.54 -32.44 -5.84
N ILE A 52 5.83 -32.65 -5.70
CA ILE A 52 6.61 -33.56 -6.55
C ILE A 52 6.79 -34.86 -5.78
N VAL A 53 6.43 -35.98 -6.41
CA VAL A 53 6.70 -37.34 -5.88
C VAL A 53 7.86 -37.93 -6.67
N TYR A 54 8.87 -38.40 -5.99
CA TYR A 54 10.04 -39.05 -6.62
C TYR A 54 10.32 -40.41 -5.98
N GLU A 55 10.71 -41.41 -6.79
CA GLU A 55 10.81 -42.80 -6.41
C GLU A 55 12.22 -43.33 -6.67
N ALA A 56 12.74 -44.18 -5.74
CA ALA A 56 14.12 -44.69 -5.78
C ALA A 56 14.37 -45.65 -6.94
N ASP A 57 13.36 -46.36 -7.40
CA ASP A 57 13.45 -47.30 -8.53
C ASP A 57 13.41 -46.62 -9.90
N LYS A 58 13.03 -45.34 -9.95
CA LYS A 58 12.90 -44.56 -11.19
C LYS A 58 14.03 -43.55 -11.39
N LEU A 59 14.63 -43.06 -10.33
CA LEU A 59 15.59 -41.95 -10.38
C LEU A 59 16.98 -42.39 -9.87
N ALA A 60 17.95 -42.41 -10.77
CA ALA A 60 19.34 -42.78 -10.43
C ALA A 60 20.00 -41.86 -9.40
N ASN A 61 19.55 -40.59 -9.32
CA ASN A 61 20.05 -39.60 -8.38
C ASN A 61 19.12 -39.40 -7.16
N PHE A 62 18.32 -40.40 -6.79
CA PHE A 62 17.37 -40.37 -5.69
C PHE A 62 17.97 -39.87 -4.37
N ASP A 63 19.16 -40.40 -4.01
CA ASP A 63 19.85 -40.00 -2.78
C ASP A 63 20.34 -38.55 -2.79
N GLU A 64 20.70 -38.05 -3.96
CA GLU A 64 21.09 -36.65 -4.16
C GLU A 64 19.88 -35.71 -4.02
N ILE A 65 18.77 -36.06 -4.67
CA ILE A 65 17.51 -35.33 -4.55
C ILE A 65 17.04 -35.28 -3.09
N GLY A 66 17.19 -36.42 -2.37
CA GLY A 66 16.82 -36.51 -0.95
C GLY A 66 17.61 -35.57 -0.03
N LYS A 67 18.78 -35.11 -0.48
CA LYS A 67 19.64 -34.14 0.25
C LYS A 67 19.42 -32.69 -0.17
N ALA A 68 18.65 -32.43 -1.23
CA ALA A 68 18.35 -31.08 -1.68
C ALA A 68 17.65 -30.26 -0.55
N LYS A 69 18.25 -29.13 -0.22
CA LYS A 69 17.83 -28.30 0.92
C LYS A 69 16.67 -27.36 0.53
N VAL A 70 16.07 -26.75 1.54
CA VAL A 70 15.09 -25.66 1.35
C VAL A 70 15.76 -24.56 0.52
N SER A 71 15.03 -24.03 -0.46
CA SER A 71 15.48 -23.03 -1.43
C SER A 71 16.42 -23.52 -2.54
N ALA A 72 16.79 -24.80 -2.59
CA ALA A 72 17.46 -25.37 -3.76
C ALA A 72 16.57 -25.18 -5.00
N ALA A 73 17.17 -24.86 -6.13
CA ALA A 73 16.48 -24.71 -7.41
C ALA A 73 16.49 -26.02 -8.18
N LEU A 74 15.32 -26.50 -8.58
CA LEU A 74 15.12 -27.75 -9.30
C LEU A 74 14.45 -27.53 -10.64
N CYS A 75 14.85 -28.35 -11.63
CA CYS A 75 14.06 -28.61 -12.83
C CYS A 75 13.51 -30.04 -12.73
N VAL A 76 12.21 -30.20 -12.82
CA VAL A 76 11.50 -31.48 -12.68
C VAL A 76 10.72 -31.76 -13.95
N ARG A 77 10.95 -32.90 -14.58
CA ARG A 77 10.12 -33.45 -15.64
C ARG A 77 9.40 -34.68 -15.09
N GLY A 78 8.09 -34.77 -15.35
CA GLY A 78 7.31 -35.89 -14.86
C GLY A 78 5.85 -35.79 -15.29
N LYS A 79 5.09 -36.79 -14.90
CA LYS A 79 3.66 -36.93 -15.24
C LYS A 79 2.80 -36.23 -14.17
N LEU A 80 1.89 -35.36 -14.62
CA LEU A 80 0.91 -34.77 -13.73
C LEU A 80 -0.22 -35.77 -13.46
N GLU A 81 -0.42 -36.10 -12.20
CA GLU A 81 -1.52 -36.96 -11.75
C GLU A 81 -2.55 -36.15 -10.96
N PHE A 82 -3.83 -36.29 -11.35
CA PHE A 82 -4.93 -35.66 -10.68
C PHE A 82 -5.28 -36.41 -9.39
N THR A 83 -5.36 -35.72 -8.26
CA THR A 83 -5.60 -36.29 -6.94
C THR A 83 -6.75 -35.58 -6.22
N PRO A 84 -8.01 -35.72 -6.73
CA PRO A 84 -9.15 -34.91 -6.24
C PRO A 84 -9.50 -35.17 -4.78
N ASP A 85 -9.20 -36.36 -4.27
CA ASP A 85 -9.47 -36.75 -2.88
C ASP A 85 -8.33 -36.43 -1.90
N ALA A 86 -7.20 -35.90 -2.42
CA ALA A 86 -6.08 -35.50 -1.59
C ALA A 86 -6.15 -34.02 -1.18
N LYS A 87 -5.28 -33.61 -0.27
CA LYS A 87 -5.17 -32.21 0.17
C LYS A 87 -4.85 -31.24 -0.98
N GLN A 88 -4.03 -31.69 -1.93
CA GLN A 88 -3.67 -30.98 -3.15
C GLN A 88 -4.48 -31.56 -4.35
N PRO A 89 -4.89 -30.74 -5.32
CA PRO A 89 -5.70 -31.21 -6.45
C PRO A 89 -4.94 -32.11 -7.42
N PHE A 90 -3.61 -32.01 -7.43
CA PHE A 90 -2.72 -32.81 -8.28
C PHE A 90 -1.32 -32.92 -7.69
N GLU A 91 -0.55 -33.85 -8.22
CA GLU A 91 0.88 -34.00 -7.95
C GLU A 91 1.63 -34.31 -9.25
N ILE A 92 2.95 -34.10 -9.25
CA ILE A 92 3.81 -34.48 -10.38
C ILE A 92 4.68 -35.66 -9.94
N LYS A 93 4.52 -36.80 -10.63
CA LYS A 93 5.38 -37.95 -10.48
C LYS A 93 6.62 -37.77 -11.34
N ALA A 94 7.76 -37.53 -10.67
CA ALA A 94 9.01 -37.20 -11.32
C ALA A 94 9.58 -38.41 -12.09
N GLU A 95 9.97 -38.14 -13.32
CA GLU A 95 10.74 -39.07 -14.18
C GLU A 95 12.17 -38.58 -14.35
N GLU A 96 12.42 -37.29 -14.14
CA GLU A 96 13.72 -36.67 -14.14
C GLU A 96 13.74 -35.49 -13.17
N VAL A 97 14.77 -35.36 -12.36
CA VAL A 97 15.01 -34.22 -11.47
C VAL A 97 16.46 -33.78 -11.61
N LEU A 98 16.62 -32.52 -12.02
CA LEU A 98 17.93 -31.86 -12.08
C LEU A 98 17.99 -30.80 -10.97
N ILE A 99 19.06 -30.86 -10.18
CA ILE A 99 19.39 -29.81 -9.22
C ILE A 99 20.15 -28.72 -9.98
N GLU A 100 19.50 -27.59 -10.29
CA GLU A 100 20.11 -26.47 -11.01
C GLU A 100 21.01 -25.63 -10.10
N ALA A 101 20.62 -25.50 -8.81
CA ALA A 101 21.45 -24.88 -7.78
C ALA A 101 21.05 -25.41 -6.39
N ASP A 102 22.02 -25.75 -5.56
CA ASP A 102 21.77 -26.10 -4.17
C ASP A 102 21.89 -24.86 -3.27
N THR A 103 21.54 -25.02 -2.01
CA THR A 103 21.52 -23.95 -1.00
C THR A 103 22.59 -24.24 0.06
N ASP A 104 23.30 -23.20 0.49
CA ASP A 104 24.27 -23.34 1.57
C ASP A 104 23.62 -23.71 2.91
N ALA A 105 24.40 -24.27 3.82
CA ALA A 105 23.90 -24.79 5.11
C ALA A 105 23.41 -23.66 6.05
N ASP A 106 23.91 -22.46 5.86
CA ASP A 106 23.61 -21.25 6.66
C ASP A 106 22.37 -20.48 6.19
N TYR A 107 21.64 -21.00 5.17
CA TYR A 107 20.40 -20.38 4.69
C TYR A 107 19.45 -20.07 5.85
N PRO A 108 19.07 -18.78 6.08
CA PRO A 108 18.41 -18.37 7.32
C PRO A 108 16.95 -18.82 7.42
N LEU A 109 16.25 -19.01 6.27
CA LEU A 109 14.84 -19.40 6.26
C LEU A 109 14.66 -20.92 6.32
N GLN A 110 15.12 -21.52 7.39
CA GLN A 110 14.94 -22.95 7.66
C GLN A 110 13.46 -23.29 7.97
N LYS A 111 13.11 -24.59 7.92
CA LYS A 111 11.76 -25.09 8.23
C LYS A 111 11.40 -24.89 9.71
N LYS A 112 11.20 -23.65 10.14
CA LYS A 112 10.74 -23.26 11.47
C LYS A 112 9.91 -21.96 11.37
N ARG A 113 9.19 -21.61 12.41
CA ARG A 113 8.53 -20.31 12.49
C ARG A 113 9.59 -19.23 12.70
N HIS A 114 9.54 -18.18 11.88
CA HIS A 114 10.36 -16.98 12.01
C HIS A 114 9.50 -15.84 12.52
N SER A 115 10.06 -14.98 13.39
CA SER A 115 9.39 -13.75 13.80
C SER A 115 9.41 -12.72 12.66
N VAL A 116 8.47 -11.79 12.68
CA VAL A 116 8.39 -10.72 11.68
C VAL A 116 9.59 -9.78 11.81
N GLU A 117 10.06 -9.54 13.03
CA GLU A 117 11.24 -8.72 13.33
C GLU A 117 12.49 -9.30 12.66
N PHE A 118 12.76 -10.59 12.84
CA PHE A 118 13.85 -11.28 12.16
C PHE A 118 13.73 -11.18 10.63
N LEU A 119 12.53 -11.35 10.09
CA LEU A 119 12.30 -11.24 8.65
C LEU A 119 12.52 -9.82 8.10
N ARG A 120 12.41 -8.78 8.92
CA ARG A 120 12.79 -7.41 8.53
C ARG A 120 14.31 -7.24 8.40
N GLU A 121 15.09 -7.91 9.25
CA GLU A 121 16.57 -7.89 9.18
C GLU A 121 17.11 -8.53 7.88
N ILE A 122 16.35 -9.45 7.31
CA ILE A 122 16.66 -10.14 6.04
C ILE A 122 15.64 -9.80 4.96
N ALA A 123 15.32 -8.52 4.78
CA ALA A 123 14.25 -8.06 3.88
C ALA A 123 14.40 -8.58 2.45
N HIS A 124 15.64 -8.77 1.95
CA HIS A 124 15.94 -9.34 0.63
C HIS A 124 15.55 -10.84 0.49
N LEU A 125 15.42 -11.59 1.59
CA LEU A 125 15.02 -13.00 1.59
C LEU A 125 13.58 -13.21 2.05
N ARG A 126 12.99 -12.28 2.79
CA ARG A 126 11.65 -12.46 3.37
C ARG A 126 10.53 -12.74 2.36
N PRO A 127 10.58 -12.33 1.06
CA PRO A 127 9.58 -12.72 0.07
C PRO A 127 9.46 -14.23 -0.14
N ARG A 128 10.49 -14.99 0.24
CA ARG A 128 10.48 -16.46 0.19
C ARG A 128 9.66 -17.11 1.32
N SER A 129 9.23 -16.35 2.33
CA SER A 129 8.30 -16.81 3.37
C SER A 129 6.85 -16.75 2.88
N ASN A 130 5.97 -17.60 3.43
CA ASN A 130 4.56 -17.60 3.03
C ASN A 130 3.87 -16.26 3.31
N LEU A 131 4.14 -15.66 4.49
CA LEU A 131 3.55 -14.37 4.85
C LEU A 131 3.88 -13.29 3.82
N PHE A 132 5.16 -13.08 3.53
CA PHE A 132 5.58 -12.00 2.64
C PHE A 132 5.33 -12.32 1.17
N SER A 133 5.34 -13.59 0.77
CA SER A 133 4.86 -14.00 -0.55
C SER A 133 3.39 -13.59 -0.74
N ALA A 134 2.53 -13.87 0.24
CA ALA A 134 1.12 -13.47 0.18
C ALA A 134 0.95 -11.94 0.17
N VAL A 135 1.64 -11.22 1.07
CA VAL A 135 1.56 -9.75 1.19
C VAL A 135 1.93 -9.08 -0.14
N PHE A 136 3.07 -9.43 -0.73
CA PHE A 136 3.53 -8.74 -1.94
C PHE A 136 2.75 -9.15 -3.20
N ARG A 137 2.12 -10.32 -3.22
CA ARG A 137 1.16 -10.69 -4.26
C ARG A 137 -0.11 -9.85 -4.16
N VAL A 138 -0.70 -9.74 -2.97
CA VAL A 138 -1.88 -8.89 -2.75
C VAL A 138 -1.55 -7.43 -3.04
N ARG A 139 -0.39 -6.92 -2.62
CA ARG A 139 0.07 -5.57 -2.96
C ARG A 139 0.10 -5.34 -4.48
N SER A 140 0.64 -6.29 -5.24
CA SER A 140 0.70 -6.20 -6.71
C SER A 140 -0.68 -6.19 -7.35
N ILE A 141 -1.58 -7.07 -6.89
CA ILE A 141 -2.96 -7.17 -7.40
C ILE A 141 -3.74 -5.90 -7.05
N ALA A 142 -3.60 -5.38 -5.83
CA ALA A 142 -4.25 -4.15 -5.40
C ALA A 142 -3.78 -2.93 -6.22
N ALA A 143 -2.48 -2.84 -6.54
CA ALA A 143 -1.96 -1.77 -7.39
C ALA A 143 -2.58 -1.81 -8.80
N TYR A 144 -2.69 -3.00 -9.40
CA TYR A 144 -3.35 -3.14 -10.69
C TYR A 144 -4.85 -2.80 -10.61
N ALA A 145 -5.53 -3.22 -9.54
CA ALA A 145 -6.95 -2.90 -9.32
C ALA A 145 -7.19 -1.39 -9.28
N ILE A 146 -6.31 -0.63 -8.63
CA ILE A 146 -6.37 0.83 -8.56
C ILE A 146 -6.26 1.44 -9.96
N HIS A 147 -5.24 1.06 -10.74
CA HIS A 147 -5.11 1.55 -12.11
C HIS A 147 -6.32 1.20 -12.96
N LYS A 148 -6.81 -0.04 -12.85
CA LYS A 148 -8.00 -0.49 -13.59
C LYS A 148 -9.24 0.30 -13.21
N PHE A 149 -9.49 0.54 -11.92
CA PHE A 149 -10.63 1.32 -11.43
C PHE A 149 -10.69 2.72 -12.06
N PHE A 150 -9.57 3.42 -12.06
CA PHE A 150 -9.52 4.77 -12.61
C PHE A 150 -9.55 4.79 -14.14
N GLN A 151 -8.79 3.91 -14.80
CA GLN A 151 -8.74 3.85 -16.27
C GLN A 151 -10.10 3.48 -16.88
N ASP A 152 -10.83 2.53 -16.28
CA ASP A 152 -12.19 2.14 -16.74
C ASP A 152 -13.20 3.30 -16.64
N GLN A 153 -12.91 4.32 -15.80
CA GLN A 153 -13.72 5.52 -15.64
C GLN A 153 -13.16 6.75 -16.39
N ASN A 154 -12.22 6.54 -17.31
CA ASN A 154 -11.57 7.58 -18.12
C ASN A 154 -10.80 8.64 -17.31
N PHE A 155 -10.25 8.28 -16.16
CA PHE A 155 -9.28 9.12 -15.47
C PHE A 155 -7.94 9.09 -16.19
N VAL A 156 -7.26 10.23 -16.26
CA VAL A 156 -5.91 10.32 -16.82
C VAL A 156 -4.88 10.10 -15.70
N TYR A 157 -4.02 9.08 -15.86
CA TYR A 157 -2.90 8.88 -14.96
C TYR A 157 -1.85 9.98 -15.19
N THR A 158 -1.51 10.72 -14.15
CA THR A 158 -0.61 11.85 -14.21
C THR A 158 0.64 11.58 -13.36
N HIS A 159 1.82 11.74 -13.98
CA HIS A 159 3.09 11.75 -13.27
C HIS A 159 3.36 13.15 -12.74
N THR A 160 3.40 13.31 -11.42
CA THR A 160 3.80 14.55 -10.76
C THR A 160 5.25 14.48 -10.31
N PRO A 161 5.97 15.61 -10.15
CA PRO A 161 7.38 15.61 -9.80
C PRO A 161 7.64 14.96 -8.43
N ILE A 162 8.65 14.09 -8.38
CA ILE A 162 9.18 13.54 -7.13
C ILE A 162 10.10 14.56 -6.45
N ILE A 163 10.89 15.28 -7.24
CA ILE A 163 11.73 16.41 -6.77
C ILE A 163 10.95 17.68 -7.00
N THR A 164 10.68 18.44 -5.96
CA THR A 164 9.85 19.64 -6.04
C THR A 164 10.43 20.78 -5.20
N GLY A 165 10.15 22.01 -5.62
CA GLY A 165 10.38 23.22 -4.82
C GLY A 165 9.14 23.68 -4.06
N SER A 166 8.01 22.95 -4.14
CA SER A 166 6.74 23.29 -3.51
C SER A 166 6.45 22.36 -2.33
N ASP A 167 6.11 22.91 -1.18
CA ASP A 167 5.60 22.16 -0.03
C ASP A 167 4.07 22.13 -0.08
N ALA A 168 3.49 21.01 -0.48
CA ALA A 168 2.05 20.88 -0.62
C ALA A 168 1.28 20.93 0.70
N GLU A 169 1.91 20.56 1.81
CA GLU A 169 1.27 20.56 3.14
C GLU A 169 1.64 21.78 3.98
N GLY A 170 2.70 22.52 3.59
CA GLY A 170 3.21 23.68 4.34
C GLY A 170 3.82 23.33 5.70
N ALA A 171 4.09 22.05 5.95
CA ALA A 171 4.53 21.54 7.24
C ALA A 171 6.06 21.40 7.39
N GLY A 172 6.83 21.65 6.33
CA GLY A 172 8.29 21.73 6.36
C GLY A 172 9.03 20.41 6.62
N GLU A 173 8.38 19.25 6.61
CA GLU A 173 9.01 17.95 6.87
C GLU A 173 9.44 17.22 5.58
N MET A 174 9.98 17.98 4.63
CA MET A 174 10.52 17.43 3.39
C MET A 174 11.97 16.96 3.59
N PHE A 175 12.31 15.82 2.99
CA PHE A 175 13.70 15.50 2.76
C PHE A 175 14.30 16.49 1.77
N GLN A 176 15.40 17.13 2.16
CA GLN A 176 16.11 18.07 1.28
C GLN A 176 16.90 17.30 0.23
N ILE A 177 16.85 17.80 -1.01
CA ILE A 177 17.73 17.37 -2.12
C ILE A 177 18.69 18.49 -2.46
N THR A 178 19.98 18.17 -2.46
CA THR A 178 21.04 19.12 -2.78
C THR A 178 22.24 18.41 -3.42
N THR A 179 22.91 19.09 -4.32
CA THR A 179 24.23 18.71 -4.87
C THR A 179 25.35 19.59 -4.34
N LEU A 180 25.05 20.49 -3.40
CA LEU A 180 26.06 21.31 -2.74
C LEU A 180 27.02 20.43 -1.93
N ASP A 181 28.28 20.81 -1.90
CA ASP A 181 29.28 20.18 -1.04
C ASP A 181 28.96 20.52 0.45
N LEU A 182 28.56 19.51 1.21
CA LEU A 182 28.19 19.69 2.62
C LEU A 182 29.37 20.10 3.53
N ASP A 183 30.61 19.84 3.12
CA ASP A 183 31.81 20.25 3.83
C ASP A 183 32.19 21.71 3.51
N ASN A 184 31.66 22.27 2.41
CA ASN A 184 31.94 23.63 1.95
C ASN A 184 30.71 24.32 1.35
N ILE A 185 29.67 24.48 2.18
CA ILE A 185 28.37 25.02 1.76
C ILE A 185 28.52 26.51 1.40
N PRO A 186 28.17 26.92 0.17
CA PRO A 186 28.16 28.33 -0.24
C PRO A 186 27.09 29.10 0.55
N ARG A 187 27.43 30.38 0.90
CA ARG A 187 26.54 31.22 1.69
C ARG A 187 26.40 32.60 1.05
N THR A 188 25.20 33.17 1.25
CA THR A 188 24.91 34.56 0.88
C THR A 188 25.64 35.54 1.81
N GLU A 189 25.59 36.84 1.47
CA GLU A 189 26.14 37.88 2.32
C GLU A 189 25.51 37.92 3.71
N GLU A 190 24.25 37.50 3.86
CA GLU A 190 23.51 37.38 5.12
C GLU A 190 23.81 36.06 5.87
N GLY A 191 24.69 35.21 5.33
CA GLY A 191 25.10 33.96 5.96
C GLY A 191 24.16 32.79 5.76
N GLN A 192 23.10 32.93 4.98
CA GLN A 192 22.17 31.87 4.60
C GLN A 192 22.81 30.94 3.53
N ILE A 193 22.28 29.73 3.37
CA ILE A 193 22.72 28.84 2.30
C ILE A 193 22.37 29.47 0.94
N ASP A 194 23.35 29.58 0.06
CA ASP A 194 23.16 30.10 -1.30
C ASP A 194 22.72 29.00 -2.26
N TYR A 195 21.44 28.73 -2.27
CA TYR A 195 20.84 27.72 -3.16
C TYR A 195 20.89 28.10 -4.64
N SER A 196 21.25 29.35 -5.01
CA SER A 196 21.44 29.72 -6.42
C SER A 196 22.60 28.96 -7.07
N GLN A 197 23.51 28.42 -6.25
CA GLN A 197 24.63 27.58 -6.68
C GLN A 197 24.30 26.08 -6.67
N ASP A 198 23.12 25.67 -6.20
CA ASP A 198 22.68 24.28 -6.24
C ASP A 198 22.17 23.91 -7.63
N PHE A 199 21.98 22.59 -7.87
CA PHE A 199 21.63 22.05 -9.20
C PHE A 199 20.39 22.70 -9.81
N PHE A 200 19.33 22.92 -9.02
CA PHE A 200 18.08 23.54 -9.48
C PHE A 200 18.03 25.05 -9.28
N GLY A 201 19.09 25.67 -8.77
CA GLY A 201 19.16 27.11 -8.48
C GLY A 201 18.20 27.60 -7.39
N LYS A 202 17.62 26.69 -6.63
CA LYS A 202 16.72 26.95 -5.50
C LYS A 202 16.65 25.77 -4.56
N HIS A 203 16.10 25.98 -3.34
CA HIS A 203 15.81 24.89 -2.42
C HIS A 203 14.83 23.90 -3.01
N THR A 204 15.14 22.61 -2.94
CA THR A 204 14.29 21.51 -3.42
C THR A 204 14.28 20.36 -2.42
N GLY A 205 13.21 19.58 -2.45
CA GLY A 205 13.05 18.39 -1.61
C GLY A 205 12.34 17.24 -2.32
N LEU A 206 12.17 16.14 -1.62
CA LEU A 206 11.30 15.05 -2.05
C LEU A 206 9.84 15.42 -1.74
N THR A 207 8.95 15.16 -2.68
CA THR A 207 7.53 15.49 -2.57
C THR A 207 6.84 14.81 -1.39
N VAL A 208 5.95 15.53 -0.73
CA VAL A 208 5.02 15.00 0.28
C VAL A 208 3.65 14.65 -0.28
N SER A 209 3.32 15.14 -1.50
CA SER A 209 2.07 14.90 -2.24
C SER A 209 2.18 15.40 -3.66
N GLY A 210 1.54 14.71 -4.60
CA GLY A 210 1.39 15.17 -5.99
C GLY A 210 0.12 15.99 -6.22
N GLN A 211 -0.61 16.38 -5.16
CA GLN A 211 -1.92 17.02 -5.26
C GLN A 211 -1.90 18.35 -6.02
N LEU A 212 -1.01 19.28 -5.66
CA LEU A 212 -1.06 20.64 -6.22
C LEU A 212 -0.84 20.64 -7.73
N GLU A 213 0.15 19.86 -8.19
CA GLU A 213 0.40 19.67 -9.62
C GLU A 213 -0.72 18.84 -10.28
N GLY A 214 -1.31 17.89 -9.55
CA GLY A 214 -2.48 17.12 -10.00
C GLY A 214 -3.69 18.01 -10.27
N GLU A 215 -3.96 19.00 -9.42
CA GLU A 215 -5.05 19.97 -9.62
C GLU A 215 -4.89 20.74 -10.95
N ALA A 216 -3.65 21.08 -11.34
CA ALA A 216 -3.41 21.75 -12.62
C ALA A 216 -3.87 20.88 -13.81
N TYR A 217 -3.62 19.57 -13.74
CA TYR A 217 -4.05 18.64 -14.76
C TYR A 217 -5.55 18.34 -14.71
N ALA A 218 -6.17 18.33 -13.52
CA ALA A 218 -7.61 18.21 -13.38
C ALA A 218 -8.37 19.38 -14.04
N MET A 219 -7.81 20.61 -14.00
CA MET A 219 -8.37 21.78 -14.69
C MET A 219 -8.31 21.65 -16.22
N ALA A 220 -7.59 20.70 -16.77
CA ALA A 220 -7.49 20.44 -18.22
C ALA A 220 -8.17 19.13 -18.63
N PHE A 221 -8.00 18.08 -17.86
CA PHE A 221 -8.47 16.72 -18.18
C PHE A 221 -9.73 16.29 -17.41
N ARG A 222 -10.25 17.14 -16.54
CA ARG A 222 -11.42 16.89 -15.69
C ARG A 222 -11.16 15.90 -14.57
N ASN A 223 -10.74 14.67 -14.86
CA ASN A 223 -10.52 13.61 -13.90
C ASN A 223 -9.11 13.06 -14.08
N ILE A 224 -8.28 13.21 -13.08
CA ILE A 224 -6.92 12.65 -13.07
C ILE A 224 -6.69 11.84 -11.80
N TYR A 225 -5.65 11.05 -11.79
CA TYR A 225 -5.11 10.47 -10.57
C TYR A 225 -3.59 10.36 -10.64
N THR A 226 -2.95 10.50 -9.50
CA THR A 226 -1.55 10.11 -9.31
C THR A 226 -1.50 8.74 -8.65
N PHE A 227 -0.44 8.01 -8.85
CA PHE A 227 -0.06 6.84 -8.07
C PHE A 227 1.46 6.84 -8.02
N GLY A 228 2.01 7.44 -6.99
CA GLY A 228 3.43 7.74 -6.92
C GLY A 228 4.00 7.72 -5.50
N PRO A 229 5.34 7.66 -5.40
CA PRO A 229 6.03 7.71 -4.12
C PRO A 229 5.90 9.09 -3.49
N THR A 230 5.72 9.10 -2.18
CA THR A 230 5.72 10.27 -1.31
C THR A 230 6.66 10.06 -0.14
N PHE A 231 7.17 11.16 0.39
CA PHE A 231 8.24 11.12 1.38
C PHE A 231 7.95 12.09 2.52
N ARG A 232 8.14 11.63 3.76
CA ARG A 232 7.99 12.47 4.95
C ARG A 232 9.16 12.25 5.89
N ALA A 233 9.85 13.34 6.26
CA ALA A 233 11.00 13.32 7.16
C ALA A 233 10.62 13.32 8.64
N GLU A 234 9.36 13.01 8.95
CA GLU A 234 8.85 12.92 10.32
C GLU A 234 9.64 11.90 11.15
N ASN A 235 10.08 12.30 12.33
CA ASN A 235 10.71 11.39 13.29
C ASN A 235 9.68 10.57 14.05
N SER A 236 8.81 9.89 13.31
CA SER A 236 7.74 9.02 13.83
C SER A 236 8.12 7.55 13.72
N ASN A 237 8.11 6.83 14.82
CA ASN A 237 8.46 5.40 14.87
C ASN A 237 7.26 4.53 15.28
N THR A 238 6.11 4.75 14.64
CA THR A 238 4.89 3.98 14.89
C THR A 238 4.73 2.82 13.89
N ALA A 239 3.75 1.96 14.11
CA ALA A 239 3.40 0.88 13.21
C ALA A 239 2.71 1.36 11.90
N ARG A 240 2.35 2.64 11.81
CA ARG A 240 1.57 3.22 10.71
C ARG A 240 2.32 4.28 9.89
N HIS A 241 3.59 4.59 10.25
CA HIS A 241 4.40 5.59 9.58
C HIS A 241 5.65 4.97 8.95
N ALA A 242 5.93 5.38 7.73
CA ALA A 242 7.16 5.14 7.01
C ALA A 242 7.60 6.45 6.34
N SER A 243 8.91 6.62 6.14
CA SER A 243 9.44 7.85 5.51
C SER A 243 9.30 7.87 4.00
N GLU A 244 9.06 6.70 3.38
CA GLU A 244 8.75 6.52 1.97
C GLU A 244 7.55 5.58 1.86
N PHE A 245 6.52 6.02 1.15
CA PHE A 245 5.29 5.27 0.92
C PHE A 245 4.64 5.73 -0.39
N TRP A 246 3.56 5.07 -0.83
CA TRP A 246 2.89 5.41 -2.07
C TRP A 246 1.50 6.00 -1.80
N MET A 247 1.19 7.07 -2.54
CA MET A 247 -0.12 7.71 -2.49
C MET A 247 -0.88 7.56 -3.81
N ILE A 248 -2.18 7.35 -3.69
CA ILE A 248 -3.12 7.44 -4.80
C ILE A 248 -3.93 8.71 -4.57
N GLU A 249 -3.81 9.67 -5.48
CA GLU A 249 -4.40 11.00 -5.31
C GLU A 249 -5.20 11.40 -6.55
N PRO A 250 -6.49 11.03 -6.61
CA PRO A 250 -7.38 11.54 -7.65
C PRO A 250 -7.76 12.99 -7.39
N GLU A 251 -7.88 13.76 -8.47
CA GLU A 251 -8.45 15.12 -8.49
C GLU A 251 -9.53 15.17 -9.56
N ILE A 252 -10.71 15.65 -9.17
CA ILE A 252 -11.92 15.67 -10.00
C ILE A 252 -12.49 17.08 -10.10
N ALA A 253 -12.55 17.62 -11.32
CA ALA A 253 -13.16 18.92 -11.58
C ALA A 253 -14.68 18.82 -11.62
N PHE A 254 -15.37 19.93 -11.30
CA PHE A 254 -16.83 20.04 -11.22
C PHE A 254 -17.46 19.15 -10.14
N ALA A 255 -16.70 18.82 -9.10
CA ALA A 255 -17.10 17.93 -8.02
C ALA A 255 -17.02 18.63 -6.66
N ASP A 256 -17.90 18.24 -5.75
CA ASP A 256 -17.90 18.69 -4.37
C ASP A 256 -17.43 17.58 -3.40
N LEU A 257 -17.53 17.86 -2.10
CA LEU A 257 -17.12 16.91 -1.06
C LEU A 257 -17.93 15.61 -1.13
N GLU A 258 -19.22 15.69 -1.46
CA GLU A 258 -20.08 14.51 -1.58
C GLU A 258 -19.67 13.61 -2.74
N ASP A 259 -19.34 14.20 -3.89
CA ASP A 259 -18.85 13.47 -5.06
C ASP A 259 -17.49 12.81 -4.76
N ASN A 260 -16.63 13.51 -4.00
CA ASN A 260 -15.34 13.00 -3.56
C ASN A 260 -15.49 11.76 -2.67
N MET A 261 -16.36 11.81 -1.67
CA MET A 261 -16.65 10.68 -0.78
C MET A 261 -17.23 9.48 -1.53
N LYS A 262 -18.13 9.71 -2.50
CA LYS A 262 -18.69 8.63 -3.34
C LYS A 262 -17.61 7.93 -4.16
N LEU A 263 -16.69 8.69 -4.76
CA LEU A 263 -15.56 8.12 -5.51
C LEU A 263 -14.65 7.29 -4.60
N ALA A 264 -14.32 7.82 -3.41
CA ALA A 264 -13.48 7.12 -2.43
C ALA A 264 -14.11 5.80 -1.95
N GLU A 265 -15.42 5.80 -1.62
CA GLU A 265 -16.15 4.60 -1.23
C GLU A 265 -16.17 3.56 -2.35
N ALA A 266 -16.47 3.99 -3.58
CA ALA A 266 -16.50 3.11 -4.75
C ALA A 266 -15.13 2.48 -5.03
N MET A 267 -14.05 3.26 -4.93
CA MET A 267 -12.68 2.77 -5.12
C MET A 267 -12.30 1.74 -4.07
N VAL A 268 -12.54 1.99 -2.79
CA VAL A 268 -12.18 1.07 -1.71
C VAL A 268 -12.93 -0.26 -1.87
N LYS A 269 -14.23 -0.21 -2.14
CA LYS A 269 -15.04 -1.41 -2.40
C LYS A 269 -14.56 -2.18 -3.63
N TYR A 270 -14.18 -1.48 -4.69
CA TYR A 270 -13.65 -2.10 -5.90
C TYR A 270 -12.33 -2.83 -5.64
N ILE A 271 -11.38 -2.19 -4.94
CA ILE A 271 -10.09 -2.80 -4.59
C ILE A 271 -10.30 -4.08 -3.77
N ILE A 272 -11.15 -4.02 -2.74
CA ILE A 272 -11.45 -5.18 -1.88
C ILE A 272 -12.02 -6.33 -2.73
N ASN A 273 -13.06 -6.08 -3.53
CA ASN A 273 -13.66 -7.09 -4.40
C ASN A 273 -12.65 -7.69 -5.37
N TYR A 274 -11.83 -6.84 -6.00
CA TYR A 274 -10.84 -7.29 -6.96
C TYR A 274 -9.79 -8.21 -6.33
N VAL A 275 -9.32 -7.88 -5.13
CA VAL A 275 -8.36 -8.71 -4.38
C VAL A 275 -9.00 -10.03 -3.93
N LEU A 276 -10.22 -10.01 -3.41
CA LEU A 276 -10.94 -11.23 -3.01
C LEU A 276 -11.14 -12.20 -4.19
N GLU A 277 -11.39 -11.68 -5.40
CA GLU A 277 -11.57 -12.48 -6.60
C GLU A 277 -10.25 -13.02 -7.17
N HIS A 278 -9.17 -12.23 -7.14
CA HIS A 278 -7.94 -12.52 -7.86
C HIS A 278 -6.80 -13.09 -7.00
N ALA A 279 -6.96 -13.12 -5.68
CA ALA A 279 -6.00 -13.64 -4.71
C ALA A 279 -6.66 -14.52 -3.62
N PRO A 280 -7.58 -15.45 -3.97
CA PRO A 280 -8.35 -16.19 -2.96
C PRO A 280 -7.45 -17.02 -2.03
N GLU A 281 -6.38 -17.63 -2.53
CA GLU A 281 -5.46 -18.46 -1.74
C GLU A 281 -4.70 -17.62 -0.72
N GLU A 282 -4.20 -16.45 -1.11
CA GLU A 282 -3.52 -15.50 -0.24
C GLU A 282 -4.48 -14.96 0.82
N MET A 283 -5.72 -14.64 0.45
CA MET A 283 -6.73 -14.11 1.37
C MET A 283 -7.20 -15.16 2.38
N GLU A 284 -7.34 -16.42 1.98
CA GLU A 284 -7.56 -17.53 2.92
C GLU A 284 -6.40 -17.70 3.89
N PHE A 285 -5.15 -17.58 3.40
CA PHE A 285 -3.96 -17.63 4.25
C PHE A 285 -3.99 -16.52 5.31
N PHE A 286 -4.28 -15.28 4.94
CA PHE A 286 -4.39 -14.18 5.91
C PHE A 286 -5.49 -14.40 6.92
N ASN A 287 -6.68 -14.81 6.48
CA ASN A 287 -7.81 -15.10 7.37
C ASN A 287 -7.50 -16.20 8.37
N LYS A 288 -6.71 -17.19 7.99
CA LYS A 288 -6.36 -18.32 8.85
C LYS A 288 -5.19 -18.04 9.80
N PHE A 289 -4.18 -17.31 9.36
CA PHE A 289 -2.89 -17.24 10.06
C PHE A 289 -2.49 -15.84 10.55
N VAL A 290 -3.13 -14.77 10.04
CA VAL A 290 -2.80 -13.39 10.37
C VAL A 290 -3.92 -12.73 11.16
N ASP A 291 -5.13 -12.68 10.60
CA ASP A 291 -6.27 -11.99 11.17
C ASP A 291 -7.56 -12.81 10.98
N LYS A 292 -7.95 -13.54 12.04
CA LYS A 292 -9.17 -14.36 12.02
C LYS A 292 -10.41 -13.46 11.89
N GLY A 293 -11.26 -13.75 10.91
CA GLY A 293 -12.44 -12.94 10.59
C GLY A 293 -12.19 -11.84 9.54
N LEU A 294 -10.98 -11.79 8.96
CA LEU A 294 -10.63 -10.84 7.90
C LEU A 294 -11.61 -10.90 6.71
N LEU A 295 -11.89 -12.10 6.22
CA LEU A 295 -12.78 -12.27 5.07
C LEU A 295 -14.21 -11.82 5.39
N GLU A 296 -14.74 -12.17 6.56
CA GLU A 296 -16.07 -11.73 7.00
C GLU A 296 -16.15 -10.20 7.07
N ARG A 297 -15.13 -9.56 7.65
CA ARG A 297 -15.04 -8.09 7.73
C ARG A 297 -14.99 -7.46 6.34
N LEU A 298 -14.14 -7.95 5.43
CA LEU A 298 -14.01 -7.39 4.09
C LEU A 298 -15.30 -7.55 3.26
N HIS A 299 -15.97 -8.70 3.33
CA HIS A 299 -17.28 -8.89 2.69
C HIS A 299 -18.35 -7.98 3.29
N GLY A 300 -18.36 -7.79 4.61
CA GLY A 300 -19.27 -6.86 5.28
C GLY A 300 -19.10 -5.42 4.79
N ILE A 301 -17.86 -4.97 4.57
CA ILE A 301 -17.57 -3.62 4.06
C ILE A 301 -18.07 -3.42 2.64
N VAL A 302 -17.83 -4.38 1.76
CA VAL A 302 -18.27 -4.29 0.37
C VAL A 302 -19.79 -4.20 0.26
N SER A 303 -20.52 -4.91 1.14
CA SER A 303 -21.98 -4.99 1.12
C SER A 303 -22.70 -3.87 1.88
N SER A 304 -21.97 -3.03 2.63
CA SER A 304 -22.55 -1.96 3.45
C SER A 304 -22.24 -0.57 2.89
N ASP A 305 -23.12 0.41 3.14
CA ASP A 305 -22.82 1.81 2.93
C ASP A 305 -21.91 2.32 4.05
N PHE A 306 -20.98 3.22 3.70
CA PHE A 306 -20.10 3.84 4.69
C PHE A 306 -20.86 4.84 5.55
N GLY A 307 -20.50 4.93 6.82
CA GLY A 307 -21.06 5.91 7.74
C GLY A 307 -20.58 7.32 7.40
N ARG A 308 -21.29 8.31 7.92
CA ARG A 308 -20.94 9.74 7.80
C ARG A 308 -21.24 10.43 9.11
N VAL A 309 -20.35 11.29 9.53
CA VAL A 309 -20.46 12.10 10.74
C VAL A 309 -19.61 13.36 10.56
N THR A 310 -20.06 14.50 11.06
CA THR A 310 -19.20 15.69 11.12
C THR A 310 -18.17 15.54 12.24
N TYR A 311 -17.04 16.22 12.13
CA TYR A 311 -16.03 16.26 13.18
C TYR A 311 -16.63 16.73 14.53
N THR A 312 -17.49 17.73 14.50
CA THR A 312 -18.17 18.25 15.71
C THR A 312 -19.02 17.17 16.38
N GLU A 313 -19.85 16.46 15.60
CA GLU A 313 -20.63 15.34 16.13
C GLU A 313 -19.76 14.18 16.61
N ALA A 314 -18.66 13.88 15.89
CA ALA A 314 -17.73 12.84 16.31
C ALA A 314 -17.08 13.14 17.67
N VAL A 315 -16.64 14.40 17.90
CA VAL A 315 -16.13 14.86 19.20
C VAL A 315 -17.18 14.72 20.28
N GLU A 316 -18.43 15.13 20.03
CA GLU A 316 -19.53 14.96 21.00
C GLU A 316 -19.81 13.50 21.34
N LEU A 317 -19.80 12.61 20.34
CA LEU A 317 -20.00 11.17 20.56
C LEU A 317 -18.90 10.57 21.42
N LEU A 318 -17.64 10.94 21.16
CA LEU A 318 -16.48 10.51 21.94
C LEU A 318 -16.57 11.02 23.40
N GLN A 319 -16.88 12.30 23.61
CA GLN A 319 -17.03 12.88 24.95
C GLN A 319 -18.18 12.24 25.75
N LYS A 320 -19.30 11.93 25.09
CA LYS A 320 -20.47 11.28 25.70
C LYS A 320 -20.29 9.78 25.95
N SER A 321 -19.23 9.15 25.39
CA SER A 321 -18.99 7.71 25.49
C SER A 321 -18.69 7.22 26.91
N GLY A 322 -18.20 8.09 27.76
CA GLY A 322 -17.71 7.74 29.11
C GLY A 322 -16.42 6.94 29.14
N LYS A 323 -15.78 6.71 27.97
CA LYS A 323 -14.48 6.04 27.87
C LYS A 323 -13.36 7.00 28.24
N GLU A 324 -12.43 6.55 29.05
CA GLU A 324 -11.17 7.26 29.27
C GLU A 324 -10.24 6.98 28.09
N PHE A 325 -9.82 8.05 27.40
CA PHE A 325 -8.85 8.02 26.32
C PHE A 325 -7.48 8.47 26.82
N GLN A 326 -6.42 8.00 26.20
CA GLN A 326 -5.04 8.40 26.51
C GLN A 326 -4.81 9.89 26.14
N TYR A 327 -5.44 10.33 25.05
CA TYR A 327 -5.38 11.68 24.55
C TYR A 327 -6.71 12.41 24.80
N PRO A 328 -6.70 13.73 25.08
CA PRO A 328 -7.92 14.48 25.33
C PRO A 328 -8.82 14.50 24.09
N VAL A 329 -10.13 14.58 24.31
CA VAL A 329 -11.14 14.73 23.27
C VAL A 329 -11.72 16.14 23.40
N GLU A 330 -11.20 17.07 22.61
CA GLU A 330 -11.60 18.47 22.60
C GLU A 330 -11.80 18.95 21.17
N TRP A 331 -12.72 19.90 20.99
CA TRP A 331 -12.94 20.47 19.66
C TRP A 331 -11.74 21.33 19.24
N GLY A 332 -11.23 21.14 18.03
CA GLY A 332 -10.10 21.90 17.50
C GLY A 332 -8.76 21.16 17.54
N ILE A 333 -8.73 19.92 18.02
CA ILE A 333 -7.53 19.07 18.00
C ILE A 333 -7.70 17.89 17.03
N ASP A 334 -6.58 17.34 16.56
CA ASP A 334 -6.62 16.14 15.70
C ASP A 334 -7.13 14.92 16.45
N LEU A 335 -8.01 14.16 15.79
CA LEU A 335 -8.41 12.86 16.29
C LEU A 335 -7.22 11.90 16.25
N GLN A 336 -6.99 11.22 17.39
CA GLN A 336 -5.93 10.22 17.49
C GLN A 336 -6.45 8.84 17.10
N THR A 337 -5.55 7.92 16.76
CA THR A 337 -5.91 6.55 16.35
C THR A 337 -6.90 5.86 17.31
N GLU A 338 -6.80 6.09 18.61
CA GLU A 338 -7.73 5.51 19.58
C GLU A 338 -9.16 6.06 19.44
N HIS A 339 -9.29 7.35 19.08
CA HIS A 339 -10.57 8.00 18.79
C HIS A 339 -11.19 7.45 17.51
N GLU A 340 -10.40 7.39 16.43
CA GLU A 340 -10.80 6.85 15.13
C GLU A 340 -11.30 5.40 15.22
N ARG A 341 -10.55 4.57 15.95
CA ARG A 341 -10.93 3.17 16.15
C ARG A 341 -12.18 3.05 17.00
N TYR A 342 -12.34 3.85 18.05
CA TYR A 342 -13.53 3.82 18.86
C TYR A 342 -14.78 4.21 18.07
N LEU A 343 -14.68 5.22 17.22
CA LEU A 343 -15.76 5.60 16.29
C LEU A 343 -16.14 4.44 15.36
N THR A 344 -15.14 3.83 14.71
CA THR A 344 -15.38 2.81 13.69
C THR A 344 -15.69 1.42 14.23
N GLU A 345 -15.14 1.03 15.40
CA GLU A 345 -15.26 -0.31 15.94
C GLU A 345 -16.40 -0.44 16.96
N GLU A 346 -16.66 0.62 17.77
CA GLU A 346 -17.64 0.56 18.86
C GLU A 346 -18.93 1.31 18.53
N ILE A 347 -18.85 2.52 17.95
CA ILE A 347 -20.03 3.35 17.71
C ILE A 347 -20.70 2.97 16.38
N PHE A 348 -20.00 3.12 15.25
CA PHE A 348 -20.58 2.92 13.92
C PHE A 348 -20.46 1.49 13.40
N LYS A 349 -19.48 0.73 13.84
CA LYS A 349 -19.16 -0.67 13.46
C LYS A 349 -19.03 -0.87 11.96
N LYS A 350 -18.48 0.12 11.27
CA LYS A 350 -18.28 0.15 9.81
C LYS A 350 -17.30 1.27 9.42
N PRO A 351 -16.81 1.31 8.16
CA PRO A 351 -16.08 2.46 7.63
C PRO A 351 -16.88 3.75 7.78
N LEU A 352 -16.19 4.82 8.11
CA LEU A 352 -16.80 6.09 8.50
C LEU A 352 -16.09 7.26 7.85
N PHE A 353 -16.82 8.10 7.13
CA PHE A 353 -16.34 9.42 6.77
C PHE A 353 -16.60 10.39 7.93
N VAL A 354 -15.53 11.06 8.36
CA VAL A 354 -15.60 12.22 9.25
C VAL A 354 -15.38 13.46 8.41
N THR A 355 -16.29 14.45 8.50
CA THR A 355 -16.28 15.63 7.63
C THR A 355 -16.23 16.94 8.42
N ASP A 356 -15.99 18.05 7.72
CA ASP A 356 -16.12 19.39 8.26
C ASP A 356 -15.24 19.64 9.49
N TYR A 357 -13.94 19.40 9.30
CA TYR A 357 -12.93 19.61 10.34
C TYR A 357 -12.69 21.09 10.63
N PRO A 358 -12.21 21.44 11.84
CA PRO A 358 -11.76 22.77 12.15
C PRO A 358 -10.69 23.26 11.17
N LYS A 359 -10.86 24.49 10.65
CA LYS A 359 -9.92 25.05 9.65
C LYS A 359 -8.47 25.14 10.16
N ASP A 360 -8.30 25.35 11.49
CA ASP A 360 -7.00 25.63 12.07
C ASP A 360 -6.07 24.41 12.15
N ILE A 361 -6.63 23.20 11.98
CA ILE A 361 -5.87 21.95 11.96
C ILE A 361 -5.79 21.30 10.55
N LYS A 362 -6.22 22.02 9.51
CA LYS A 362 -6.23 21.50 8.13
C LYS A 362 -5.51 22.46 7.17
N ALA A 363 -5.06 21.92 6.05
CA ALA A 363 -4.23 22.61 5.06
C ALA A 363 -4.95 23.80 4.38
N PHE A 364 -4.15 24.70 3.83
CA PHE A 364 -4.58 25.98 3.25
C PHE A 364 -5.52 25.83 2.04
N TYR A 365 -5.37 24.77 1.27
CA TYR A 365 -6.09 24.54 0.02
C TYR A 365 -7.50 23.99 0.19
N MET A 366 -7.91 23.66 1.39
CA MET A 366 -9.24 23.10 1.66
C MET A 366 -10.30 24.21 1.69
N ARG A 367 -11.45 23.95 1.05
CA ARG A 367 -12.55 24.93 0.95
C ARG A 367 -13.08 25.30 2.34
N VAL A 368 -13.04 26.60 2.66
CA VAL A 368 -13.61 27.12 3.92
C VAL A 368 -15.14 27.09 3.82
N ASN A 369 -15.80 26.46 4.81
CA ASN A 369 -17.25 26.39 4.90
C ASN A 369 -17.86 27.75 5.25
N ASP A 370 -19.18 27.90 5.05
CA ASP A 370 -19.89 29.15 5.24
C ASP A 370 -19.91 29.61 6.72
N ASP A 371 -19.64 28.72 7.66
CA ASP A 371 -19.47 29.05 9.09
C ASP A 371 -18.13 29.75 9.41
N ASN A 372 -17.21 29.79 8.45
CA ASN A 372 -15.86 30.33 8.58
C ASN A 372 -15.03 29.75 9.73
N LYS A 373 -15.38 28.57 10.22
CA LYS A 373 -14.72 27.84 11.31
C LYS A 373 -14.23 26.46 10.86
N THR A 374 -14.93 25.85 9.92
CA THR A 374 -14.64 24.53 9.41
C THR A 374 -14.28 24.57 7.94
N VAL A 375 -13.69 23.47 7.45
CA VAL A 375 -13.36 23.25 6.04
C VAL A 375 -14.04 22.00 5.53
N ALA A 376 -14.37 21.96 4.24
CA ALA A 376 -14.97 20.82 3.55
C ALA A 376 -13.93 19.69 3.35
N ALA A 377 -13.37 19.22 4.46
CA ALA A 377 -12.48 18.08 4.53
C ALA A 377 -13.26 16.79 4.77
N CYS A 378 -12.70 15.65 4.38
CA CYS A 378 -13.17 14.33 4.78
C CYS A 378 -12.01 13.38 5.01
N ASP A 379 -12.07 12.63 6.09
CA ASP A 379 -11.17 11.52 6.35
C ASP A 379 -11.99 10.22 6.37
N LEU A 380 -11.55 9.18 5.65
CA LEU A 380 -12.15 7.86 5.71
C LEU A 380 -11.42 7.02 6.75
N LEU A 381 -12.13 6.69 7.79
CA LEU A 381 -11.68 5.84 8.88
C LEU A 381 -12.19 4.41 8.66
N VAL A 382 -11.33 3.41 8.88
CA VAL A 382 -11.71 1.99 8.79
C VAL A 382 -11.35 1.23 10.06
N PRO A 383 -12.17 0.22 10.44
CA PRO A 383 -11.87 -0.62 11.60
C PRO A 383 -10.48 -1.28 11.51
N GLY A 384 -9.75 -1.33 12.61
CA GLY A 384 -8.43 -1.96 12.71
C GLY A 384 -7.24 -1.12 12.25
N VAL A 385 -7.46 -0.15 11.35
CA VAL A 385 -6.38 0.71 10.82
C VAL A 385 -6.55 2.18 11.23
N GLY A 386 -7.78 2.71 11.26
CA GLY A 386 -8.08 4.13 11.40
C GLY A 386 -8.11 4.82 10.04
N GLU A 387 -7.57 6.03 9.93
CA GLU A 387 -7.56 6.79 8.67
C GLU A 387 -6.78 6.07 7.57
N ILE A 388 -7.42 5.87 6.41
CA ILE A 388 -6.79 5.37 5.17
C ILE A 388 -6.85 6.38 4.02
N ILE A 389 -7.81 7.29 4.05
CA ILE A 389 -7.99 8.37 3.07
C ILE A 389 -8.17 9.69 3.81
N GLY A 390 -7.44 10.72 3.39
CA GLY A 390 -7.70 12.10 3.70
C GLY A 390 -8.00 12.89 2.42
N GLY A 391 -8.99 13.75 2.44
CA GLY A 391 -9.41 14.50 1.25
C GLY A 391 -10.20 15.77 1.56
N SER A 392 -10.53 16.52 0.50
CA SER A 392 -11.37 17.71 0.64
C SER A 392 -11.95 18.16 -0.70
N GLN A 393 -12.99 18.97 -0.64
CA GLN A 393 -13.23 19.94 -1.69
C GLN A 393 -12.12 21.00 -1.61
N ARG A 394 -11.60 21.42 -2.75
CA ARG A 394 -10.52 22.41 -2.85
C ARG A 394 -11.09 23.82 -2.84
N GLU A 395 -10.34 24.79 -2.33
CA GLU A 395 -10.77 26.18 -2.33
C GLU A 395 -10.65 26.77 -3.76
N GLU A 396 -11.78 27.04 -4.37
CA GLU A 396 -11.89 27.63 -5.71
C GLU A 396 -11.94 29.17 -5.71
N ARG A 397 -12.22 29.79 -4.55
CA ARG A 397 -12.33 31.25 -4.41
C ARG A 397 -10.94 31.82 -4.16
N LEU A 398 -10.43 32.57 -5.14
CA LEU A 398 -9.06 33.09 -5.12
C LEU A 398 -8.75 33.96 -3.89
N ASP A 399 -9.65 34.88 -3.56
CA ASP A 399 -9.50 35.78 -2.41
C ASP A 399 -9.46 35.02 -1.08
N VAL A 400 -10.33 34.02 -0.91
CA VAL A 400 -10.36 33.18 0.29
C VAL A 400 -9.08 32.34 0.39
N LEU A 401 -8.60 31.78 -0.71
CA LEU A 401 -7.36 31.01 -0.75
C LEU A 401 -6.16 31.86 -0.37
N ILE A 402 -6.03 33.06 -0.92
CA ILE A 402 -4.94 34.00 -0.56
C ILE A 402 -4.99 34.35 0.92
N ASN A 403 -6.17 34.74 1.43
CA ASN A 403 -6.34 35.06 2.86
C ASN A 403 -5.93 33.86 3.75
N ARG A 404 -6.29 32.63 3.33
CA ARG A 404 -5.95 31.43 4.07
C ARG A 404 -4.44 31.15 4.10
N MET A 405 -3.76 31.40 2.98
CA MET A 405 -2.29 31.32 2.90
C MET A 405 -1.64 32.34 3.84
N GLU A 406 -2.13 33.58 3.88
CA GLU A 406 -1.65 34.63 4.77
C GLU A 406 -1.85 34.26 6.24
N GLU A 407 -3.04 33.74 6.62
CA GLU A 407 -3.33 33.25 7.98
C GLU A 407 -2.31 32.20 8.46
N LEU A 408 -1.83 31.35 7.55
CA LEU A 408 -0.86 30.28 7.83
C LEU A 408 0.60 30.71 7.63
N GLY A 409 0.85 31.96 7.27
CA GLY A 409 2.20 32.49 7.07
C GLY A 409 2.89 32.02 5.79
N LEU A 410 2.12 31.52 4.80
CA LEU A 410 2.64 31.10 3.52
C LEU A 410 2.80 32.30 2.58
N ASN A 411 3.90 32.33 1.84
CA ASN A 411 4.13 33.37 0.82
C ASN A 411 3.38 33.01 -0.48
N ALA A 412 2.36 33.78 -0.82
CA ALA A 412 1.54 33.57 -2.02
C ALA A 412 2.37 33.63 -3.34
N GLU A 413 3.50 34.34 -3.36
CA GLU A 413 4.36 34.41 -4.55
C GLU A 413 4.97 33.05 -4.92
N ASP A 414 5.29 32.24 -3.92
CA ASP A 414 5.86 30.89 -4.14
C ASP A 414 4.84 29.94 -4.75
N TYR A 415 3.54 30.25 -4.62
CA TYR A 415 2.43 29.48 -5.14
C TYR A 415 1.69 30.21 -6.28
N SER A 416 2.32 31.19 -6.93
CA SER A 416 1.68 32.00 -8.00
C SER A 416 1.08 31.14 -9.11
N TRP A 417 1.77 30.09 -9.54
CA TRP A 417 1.31 29.14 -10.53
C TRP A 417 0.04 28.36 -10.07
N TYR A 418 -0.06 28.06 -8.79
CA TYR A 418 -1.22 27.39 -8.21
C TYR A 418 -2.43 28.33 -8.08
N LEU A 419 -2.19 29.60 -7.74
CA LEU A 419 -3.21 30.65 -7.74
C LEU A 419 -3.77 30.92 -9.13
N ASP A 420 -2.95 30.80 -10.18
CA ASP A 420 -3.39 30.95 -11.56
C ASP A 420 -4.49 29.95 -11.96
N LEU A 421 -4.54 28.78 -11.35
CA LEU A 421 -5.63 27.80 -11.56
C LEU A 421 -6.99 28.34 -11.15
N ARG A 422 -7.05 29.34 -10.24
CA ARG A 422 -8.28 30.00 -9.82
C ARG A 422 -8.60 31.21 -10.69
N LYS A 423 -7.57 31.86 -11.25
CA LYS A 423 -7.74 33.04 -12.15
C LYS A 423 -8.21 32.62 -13.54
N TYR A 424 -7.72 31.49 -14.05
CA TYR A 424 -7.92 31.08 -15.45
C TYR A 424 -8.92 29.93 -15.58
N GLY A 425 -10.18 30.20 -15.23
CA GLY A 425 -11.26 29.25 -15.36
C GLY A 425 -11.32 28.21 -14.22
N GLY A 426 -10.94 28.63 -13.02
CA GLY A 426 -11.08 27.81 -11.81
C GLY A 426 -12.51 27.39 -11.56
N VAL A 427 -12.71 26.11 -11.28
CA VAL A 427 -14.04 25.54 -10.99
C VAL A 427 -14.00 24.80 -9.65
N LYS A 428 -15.19 24.55 -9.10
CA LYS A 428 -15.34 23.64 -7.97
C LYS A 428 -14.68 22.31 -8.31
N HIS A 429 -13.79 21.81 -7.43
CA HIS A 429 -13.10 20.55 -7.62
C HIS A 429 -12.75 19.93 -6.26
N ALA A 430 -12.51 18.64 -6.25
CA ALA A 430 -12.24 17.88 -5.05
C ALA A 430 -11.26 16.74 -5.32
N GLY A 431 -10.62 16.27 -4.28
CA GLY A 431 -9.69 15.14 -4.36
C GLY A 431 -9.39 14.57 -3.00
N TYR A 432 -8.68 13.43 -3.00
CA TYR A 432 -8.24 12.77 -1.79
C TYR A 432 -6.92 12.05 -1.99
N GLY A 433 -6.26 11.71 -0.89
CA GLY A 433 -5.10 10.83 -0.87
C GLY A 433 -5.40 9.52 -0.17
N LEU A 434 -5.23 8.39 -0.85
CA LEU A 434 -5.21 7.05 -0.24
C LEU A 434 -3.77 6.62 0.01
N GLY A 435 -3.43 6.35 1.26
CA GLY A 435 -2.17 5.68 1.60
C GLY A 435 -2.19 4.22 1.15
N PHE A 436 -1.40 3.88 0.14
CA PHE A 436 -1.44 2.53 -0.44
C PHE A 436 -1.06 1.45 0.57
N GLU A 437 -0.05 1.70 1.39
CA GLU A 437 0.38 0.77 2.43
C GLU A 437 -0.69 0.53 3.49
N ARG A 438 -1.41 1.59 3.90
CA ARG A 438 -2.52 1.45 4.84
C ARG A 438 -3.66 0.61 4.22
N MET A 439 -3.91 0.77 2.92
CA MET A 439 -4.87 -0.09 2.20
C MET A 439 -4.40 -1.54 2.16
N VAL A 440 -3.11 -1.81 1.90
CA VAL A 440 -2.57 -3.18 1.92
C VAL A 440 -2.63 -3.78 3.33
N MET A 441 -2.33 -3.00 4.38
CA MET A 441 -2.53 -3.45 5.77
C MET A 441 -3.99 -3.85 6.02
N TYR A 442 -4.92 -3.05 5.54
CA TYR A 442 -6.36 -3.30 5.69
C TYR A 442 -6.82 -4.57 4.98
N LEU A 443 -6.33 -4.80 3.76
CA LEU A 443 -6.61 -6.00 2.95
C LEU A 443 -6.04 -7.29 3.56
N THR A 444 -4.89 -7.21 4.23
CA THR A 444 -4.12 -8.39 4.67
C THR A 444 -4.23 -8.68 6.17
N GLY A 445 -4.72 -7.71 6.95
CA GLY A 445 -4.71 -7.79 8.41
C GLY A 445 -3.32 -7.64 9.04
N VAL A 446 -2.31 -7.30 8.26
CA VAL A 446 -0.96 -7.05 8.76
C VAL A 446 -0.92 -5.73 9.52
N SER A 447 -0.41 -5.75 10.74
CA SER A 447 -0.53 -4.65 11.69
C SER A 447 0.59 -3.59 11.61
N ASN A 448 1.64 -3.82 10.80
CA ASN A 448 2.78 -2.92 10.73
C ASN A 448 3.12 -2.57 9.28
N ILE A 449 3.19 -1.27 8.99
CA ILE A 449 3.47 -0.73 7.66
C ILE A 449 4.80 -1.24 7.06
N ARG A 450 5.81 -1.50 7.90
CA ARG A 450 7.10 -2.07 7.46
C ARG A 450 6.96 -3.45 6.80
N ASP A 451 5.85 -4.13 7.06
CA ASP A 451 5.61 -5.49 6.58
C ASP A 451 4.78 -5.56 5.30
N VAL A 452 4.35 -4.41 4.81
CA VAL A 452 3.66 -4.29 3.51
C VAL A 452 4.48 -3.50 2.48
N ILE A 453 5.69 -3.08 2.84
CA ILE A 453 6.67 -2.42 1.96
C ILE A 453 7.82 -3.38 1.71
N PRO A 454 8.26 -3.63 0.46
CA PRO A 454 9.37 -4.53 0.17
C PRO A 454 10.65 -4.21 0.94
N PHE A 455 11.10 -2.98 0.89
CA PHE A 455 12.26 -2.44 1.60
C PHE A 455 11.88 -1.15 2.31
N PRO A 456 11.38 -1.22 3.55
CA PRO A 456 10.83 -0.05 4.24
C PRO A 456 11.92 0.98 4.61
N ARG A 457 11.57 2.27 4.50
CA ARG A 457 12.37 3.40 4.96
C ARG A 457 11.71 4.00 6.20
N THR A 458 12.46 4.02 7.30
CA THR A 458 12.00 4.57 8.58
C THR A 458 13.16 5.27 9.27
N PRO A 459 12.92 6.09 10.32
CA PRO A 459 14.01 6.71 11.05
C PRO A 459 15.09 5.70 11.46
N LYS A 460 16.35 6.00 11.14
CA LYS A 460 17.55 5.19 11.39
C LYS A 460 17.60 3.84 10.65
N SER A 461 16.78 3.65 9.60
CA SER A 461 16.76 2.41 8.80
C SER A 461 16.60 2.72 7.32
N ALA A 462 17.65 2.44 6.55
CA ALA A 462 17.73 2.58 5.10
C ALA A 462 18.59 1.46 4.45
N GLU A 463 18.66 0.31 5.09
CA GLU A 463 19.38 -0.86 4.61
C GLU A 463 18.71 -1.43 3.35
N PHE A 464 19.53 -1.94 2.41
CA PHE A 464 19.20 -2.45 1.07
C PHE A 464 19.00 -1.35 0.02
#